data_2b0f359044dffe62e35468e990a10af8
#
_entry.id   2b0f359044dffe62e35468e990a10af8
#
_cell.length_a   1.000
_cell.length_b   1.000
_cell.length_c   1.000
_cell.angle_alpha   90.00
_cell.angle_beta   90.00
_cell.angle_gamma   90.00
#
_symmetry.space_group_name_H-M   'P 1'
#
loop_
_entity.id
_entity.type
_entity.pdbx_description
1 polymer ?
#
loop_
_entity_poly.entity_id
_entity_poly.type
_entity_poly.pdbx_seq_one_letter_code
_entity_poly.pdbx_strand_id
1 'polypeptide(L)'
;DLVSFVLKYTGNVCIITDNEDVFYDELNTIAEETGACAVVTHHREQLSNCDFVIAPFEIEENLPVRNDAVILTNGRPKENIKGFVYFRYCFKMPNGFALLRPEGLSEEYFCSALYTLGSQYELGSIVPDLCRNDTEAQTVKSLCSYLARFA
;
A
#
# COMPACT_ATOMS: atom_id res chain seq x y z
N ASP A 1 -4.96 2.27 -4.70
CA ASP A 1 -4.80 1.25 -5.75
C ASP A 1 -4.10 0.00 -5.24
N LEU A 2 -2.81 0.08 -4.85
CA LEU A 2 -2.09 -1.05 -4.27
C LEU A 2 -2.76 -1.54 -2.98
N VAL A 3 -3.16 -0.64 -2.10
CA VAL A 3 -3.86 -0.95 -0.85
C VAL A 3 -5.15 -1.71 -1.11
N SER A 4 -5.98 -1.22 -2.01
CA SER A 4 -7.23 -1.89 -2.39
C SER A 4 -6.99 -3.31 -2.92
N PHE A 5 -5.95 -3.49 -3.72
CA PHE A 5 -5.58 -4.81 -4.24
C PHE A 5 -5.15 -5.76 -3.10
N VAL A 6 -4.29 -5.29 -2.20
CA VAL A 6 -3.73 -6.11 -1.12
C VAL A 6 -4.77 -6.44 -0.06
N LEU A 7 -5.70 -5.52 0.25
CA LEU A 7 -6.74 -5.72 1.27
C LEU A 7 -7.64 -6.94 1.02
N LYS A 8 -7.74 -7.40 -0.20
CA LYS A 8 -8.46 -8.64 -0.52
C LYS A 8 -7.85 -9.90 0.12
N TYR A 9 -6.61 -9.79 0.58
CA TYR A 9 -5.82 -10.93 1.07
C TYR A 9 -5.42 -10.79 2.54
N THR A 10 -5.80 -9.71 3.21
CA THR A 10 -5.34 -9.42 4.56
C THR A 10 -6.37 -9.73 5.63
N GLY A 11 -5.86 -10.06 6.83
CA GLY A 11 -6.65 -10.14 8.06
C GLY A 11 -6.80 -8.76 8.71
N ASN A 12 -5.91 -8.40 9.63
CA ASN A 12 -5.96 -7.14 10.37
C ASN A 12 -5.15 -6.05 9.67
N VAL A 13 -5.82 -4.96 9.30
CA VAL A 13 -5.18 -3.80 8.69
C VAL A 13 -5.31 -2.61 9.63
N CYS A 14 -4.19 -1.99 9.96
CA CYS A 14 -4.17 -0.72 10.66
C CYS A 14 -3.72 0.39 9.73
N ILE A 15 -4.46 1.47 9.73
CA ILE A 15 -4.16 2.64 8.94
C ILE A 15 -3.87 3.78 9.90
N ILE A 16 -2.65 4.30 9.86
CA ILE A 16 -2.30 5.51 10.58
C ILE A 16 -2.50 6.70 9.66
N THR A 17 -3.11 7.75 10.18
CA THR A 17 -3.21 9.03 9.49
C THR A 17 -3.00 10.17 10.46
N ASP A 18 -2.23 11.15 10.07
CA ASP A 18 -2.07 12.41 10.80
C ASP A 18 -3.27 13.33 10.60
N ASN A 19 -4.04 13.09 9.55
CA ASN A 19 -5.12 13.93 9.12
C ASN A 19 -6.40 13.11 8.99
N GLU A 20 -7.36 13.36 9.85
CA GLU A 20 -8.59 12.59 9.97
C GLU A 20 -9.44 12.56 8.69
N ASP A 21 -9.24 13.52 7.77
CA ASP A 21 -10.24 13.82 6.77
C ASP A 21 -9.98 13.23 5.36
N VAL A 22 -8.72 12.95 4.99
CA VAL A 22 -8.41 12.76 3.56
C VAL A 22 -8.63 11.33 3.07
N PHE A 23 -8.48 10.32 3.94
CA PHE A 23 -8.55 8.92 3.51
C PHE A 23 -9.55 8.06 4.29
N TYR A 24 -10.18 8.61 5.31
CA TYR A 24 -11.04 7.84 6.20
C TYR A 24 -12.21 7.18 5.47
N ASP A 25 -12.93 7.94 4.68
CA ASP A 25 -14.12 7.45 3.96
C ASP A 25 -13.73 6.46 2.86
N GLU A 26 -12.66 6.74 2.11
CA GLU A 26 -12.16 5.83 1.07
C GLU A 26 -11.69 4.50 1.65
N LEU A 27 -10.98 4.54 2.76
CA LEU A 27 -10.44 3.34 3.40
C LEU A 27 -11.53 2.51 4.06
N ASN A 28 -12.54 3.14 4.67
CA ASN A 28 -13.71 2.44 5.18
C ASN A 28 -14.49 1.77 4.03
N THR A 29 -14.70 2.47 2.94
CA THR A 29 -15.37 1.91 1.76
C THR A 29 -14.61 0.68 1.23
N ILE A 30 -13.28 0.77 1.11
CA ILE A 30 -12.45 -0.34 0.66
C ILE A 30 -12.53 -1.51 1.65
N ALA A 31 -12.50 -1.24 2.94
CA ALA A 31 -12.60 -2.27 3.98
C ALA A 31 -13.95 -2.98 3.93
N GLU A 32 -15.03 -2.25 3.77
CA GLU A 32 -16.38 -2.81 3.62
C GLU A 32 -16.50 -3.67 2.35
N GLU A 33 -16.00 -3.19 1.22
CA GLU A 33 -16.02 -3.92 -0.05
C GLU A 33 -15.18 -5.19 -0.04
N THR A 34 -14.05 -5.18 0.67
CA THR A 34 -13.13 -6.33 0.72
C THR A 34 -13.38 -7.26 1.89
N GLY A 35 -14.19 -6.85 2.86
CA GLY A 35 -14.39 -7.60 4.11
C GLY A 35 -13.18 -7.61 5.04
N ALA A 36 -12.20 -6.76 4.81
CA ALA A 36 -11.03 -6.64 5.65
C ALA A 36 -11.37 -5.99 7.00
N CYS A 37 -10.71 -6.46 8.07
CA CYS A 37 -10.79 -5.80 9.36
C CYS A 37 -9.82 -4.62 9.39
N ALA A 38 -10.30 -3.44 9.05
CA ALA A 38 -9.51 -2.23 8.99
C ALA A 38 -9.76 -1.36 10.21
N VAL A 39 -8.67 -0.85 10.79
CA VAL A 39 -8.69 0.11 11.89
C VAL A 39 -7.95 1.37 11.46
N VAL A 40 -8.65 2.49 11.43
CA VAL A 40 -8.05 3.82 11.24
C VAL A 40 -7.77 4.41 12.61
N THR A 41 -6.52 4.74 12.91
CA THR A 41 -6.15 5.16 14.25
C THR A 41 -5.03 6.20 14.27
N HIS A 42 -5.08 7.09 15.28
CA HIS A 42 -3.96 7.92 15.70
C HIS A 42 -3.18 7.29 16.88
N HIS A 43 -3.70 6.21 17.46
CA HIS A 43 -3.09 5.53 18.58
C HIS A 43 -2.06 4.52 18.10
N ARG A 44 -0.79 4.89 18.12
CA ARG A 44 0.34 4.09 17.61
C ARG A 44 0.49 2.73 18.31
N GLU A 45 0.08 2.62 19.57
CA GLU A 45 0.12 1.37 20.32
C GLU A 45 -0.72 0.25 19.72
N GLN A 46 -1.76 0.59 18.96
CA GLN A 46 -2.59 -0.41 18.27
C GLN A 46 -1.86 -1.12 17.12
N LEU A 47 -0.78 -0.55 16.62
CA LEU A 47 0.00 -1.13 15.52
C LEU A 47 0.65 -2.46 15.87
N SER A 48 0.89 -2.71 17.15
CA SER A 48 1.48 -3.97 17.62
C SER A 48 0.59 -5.20 17.35
N ASN A 49 -0.69 -4.99 17.06
CA ASN A 49 -1.66 -6.04 16.75
C ASN A 49 -1.95 -6.17 15.24
N CYS A 50 -1.30 -5.38 14.42
CA CYS A 50 -1.60 -5.33 12.99
C CYS A 50 -0.61 -6.14 12.17
N ASP A 51 -1.12 -6.88 11.21
CA ASP A 51 -0.33 -7.65 10.23
C ASP A 51 0.13 -6.78 9.07
N PHE A 52 -0.69 -5.80 8.73
CA PHE A 52 -0.48 -4.91 7.61
C PHE A 52 -0.76 -3.46 8.04
N VAL A 53 0.24 -2.61 7.93
CA VAL A 53 0.18 -1.21 8.35
C VAL A 53 0.33 -0.31 7.12
N ILE A 54 -0.59 0.63 6.98
CA ILE A 54 -0.57 1.64 5.93
C ILE A 54 -0.35 2.99 6.58
N ALA A 55 0.79 3.62 6.28
CA ALA A 55 1.15 4.94 6.75
C ALA A 55 1.30 5.88 5.55
N PRO A 56 0.23 6.60 5.14
CA PRO A 56 0.23 7.42 3.92
C PRO A 56 0.97 8.76 4.11
N PHE A 57 2.02 8.77 4.92
CA PHE A 57 2.86 9.93 5.22
C PHE A 57 4.31 9.48 5.40
N GLU A 58 5.23 10.43 5.46
CA GLU A 58 6.63 10.16 5.78
C GLU A 58 6.76 9.86 7.29
N ILE A 59 7.31 8.69 7.62
CA ILE A 59 7.48 8.27 9.01
C ILE A 59 8.73 8.92 9.59
N GLU A 60 8.55 9.79 10.56
CA GLU A 60 9.61 10.51 11.23
C GLU A 60 10.07 9.87 12.54
N GLU A 61 9.23 9.04 13.14
CA GLU A 61 9.48 8.37 14.41
C GLU A 61 9.36 6.84 14.27
N ASN A 62 9.95 6.12 15.21
CA ASN A 62 9.80 4.67 15.25
C ASN A 62 8.35 4.27 15.57
N LEU A 63 7.87 3.23 14.89
CA LEU A 63 6.53 2.68 15.08
C LEU A 63 6.60 1.36 15.85
N PRO A 64 5.69 1.13 16.82
CA PRO A 64 5.64 -0.10 17.62
C PRO A 64 4.98 -1.25 16.83
N VAL A 65 5.56 -1.64 15.73
CA VAL A 65 5.08 -2.73 14.86
C VAL A 65 5.79 -4.04 15.19
N ARG A 66 5.16 -5.15 14.84
CA ARG A 66 5.79 -6.47 14.94
C ARG A 66 6.88 -6.64 13.89
N ASN A 67 7.84 -7.53 14.17
CA ASN A 67 8.93 -7.87 13.22
C ASN A 67 8.45 -8.48 11.92
N ASP A 68 7.28 -9.10 11.92
CA ASP A 68 6.68 -9.80 10.77
C ASP A 68 5.58 -8.99 10.08
N ALA A 69 5.28 -7.78 10.55
CA ALA A 69 4.31 -6.90 9.92
C ALA A 69 4.84 -6.32 8.60
N VAL A 70 3.92 -6.08 7.67
CA VAL A 70 4.20 -5.37 6.43
C VAL A 70 3.76 -3.92 6.56
N ILE A 71 4.64 -2.99 6.23
CA ILE A 71 4.38 -1.55 6.34
C ILE A 71 4.53 -0.90 4.97
N LEU A 72 3.48 -0.24 4.49
CA LEU A 72 3.52 0.59 3.29
C LEU A 72 3.53 2.07 3.68
N THR A 73 4.52 2.80 3.20
CA THR A 73 4.70 4.21 3.53
C THR A 73 4.86 5.08 2.28
N ASN A 74 4.80 6.38 2.47
CA ASN A 74 5.17 7.38 1.46
C ASN A 74 6.59 7.89 1.74
N GLY A 75 7.56 7.38 1.00
CA GLY A 75 8.95 7.79 1.16
C GLY A 75 9.70 7.00 2.25
N ARG A 76 11.01 7.20 2.25
CA ARG A 76 11.92 6.48 3.16
C ARG A 76 11.70 6.93 4.61
N PRO A 77 11.47 6.00 5.55
CA PRO A 77 11.42 6.35 6.98
C PRO A 77 12.76 6.92 7.47
N LYS A 78 12.69 7.89 8.38
CA LYS A 78 13.87 8.49 9.01
C LYS A 78 14.48 7.60 10.09
N GLU A 79 13.67 6.74 10.70
CA GLU A 79 14.07 5.80 11.73
C GLU A 79 13.99 4.36 11.23
N ASN A 80 14.82 3.49 11.82
CA ASN A 80 14.71 2.05 11.57
C ASN A 80 13.43 1.50 12.18
N ILE A 81 12.59 0.94 11.32
CA ILE A 81 11.32 0.33 11.72
C ILE A 81 11.47 -1.18 11.61
N LYS A 82 10.99 -1.89 12.63
CA LYS A 82 10.86 -3.34 12.58
C LYS A 82 9.83 -3.73 11.53
N GLY A 83 9.95 -4.94 10.99
CA GLY A 83 9.04 -5.44 9.97
C GLY A 83 9.54 -5.19 8.55
N PHE A 84 8.68 -5.45 7.59
CA PHE A 84 8.97 -5.32 6.16
C PHE A 84 8.41 -4.01 5.64
N VAL A 85 9.28 -3.02 5.48
CA VAL A 85 8.89 -1.66 5.07
C VAL A 85 9.13 -1.48 3.58
N TYR A 86 8.12 -0.97 2.88
CA TYR A 86 8.20 -0.63 1.46
C TYR A 86 7.69 0.80 1.24
N PHE A 87 8.37 1.54 0.38
CA PHE A 87 8.07 2.95 0.12
C PHE A 87 8.16 3.34 -1.36
N ARG A 88 8.42 2.40 -2.24
CA ARG A 88 8.37 2.57 -3.70
C ARG A 88 7.51 1.46 -4.30
N TYR A 89 6.70 1.83 -5.28
CA TYR A 89 5.71 0.94 -5.86
C TYR A 89 5.75 1.02 -7.38
N CYS A 90 5.66 -0.13 -8.04
CA CYS A 90 5.65 -0.23 -9.48
C CYS A 90 4.42 -1.01 -9.95
N PHE A 91 3.88 -0.60 -11.09
CA PHE A 91 2.82 -1.32 -11.79
C PHE A 91 3.38 -2.02 -13.02
N LYS A 92 2.80 -3.13 -13.38
CA LYS A 92 3.02 -3.77 -14.66
C LYS A 92 2.08 -3.14 -15.69
N MET A 93 2.64 -2.69 -16.80
CA MET A 93 1.89 -2.07 -17.90
C MET A 93 2.12 -2.82 -19.21
N PRO A 94 1.14 -2.80 -20.12
CA PRO A 94 1.35 -3.26 -21.49
C PRO A 94 2.45 -2.46 -22.20
N ASN A 95 3.12 -3.09 -23.16
CA ASN A 95 4.13 -2.44 -24.01
C ASN A 95 3.54 -1.21 -24.71
N GLY A 96 4.29 -0.12 -24.72
CA GLY A 96 3.92 1.13 -25.37
C GLY A 96 3.23 2.17 -24.47
N PHE A 97 2.63 1.78 -23.35
CA PHE A 97 2.00 2.74 -22.42
C PHE A 97 3.02 3.68 -21.76
N ALA A 98 4.23 3.21 -21.50
CA ALA A 98 5.29 4.05 -20.94
C ALA A 98 5.63 5.27 -21.82
N LEU A 99 5.47 5.16 -23.14
CA LEU A 99 5.72 6.24 -24.08
C LEU A 99 4.66 7.36 -24.01
N LEU A 100 3.50 7.08 -23.42
CA LEU A 100 2.41 8.04 -23.25
C LEU A 100 2.57 8.89 -22.00
N ARG A 101 3.53 8.58 -21.13
CA ARG A 101 3.75 9.32 -19.90
C ARG A 101 4.19 10.75 -20.22
N PRO A 102 3.44 11.78 -19.71
CA PRO A 102 3.85 13.17 -19.88
C PRO A 102 5.18 13.45 -19.19
N GLU A 103 5.97 14.32 -19.81
CA GLU A 103 7.21 14.80 -19.22
C GLU A 103 6.92 15.51 -17.87
N GLY A 104 7.73 15.21 -16.86
CA GLY A 104 7.56 15.76 -15.52
C GLY A 104 6.57 15.02 -14.61
N LEU A 105 5.81 14.08 -15.14
CA LEU A 105 4.92 13.23 -14.35
C LEU A 105 5.67 11.96 -13.88
N SER A 106 5.62 11.65 -12.58
CA SER A 106 6.27 10.44 -12.07
C SER A 106 5.64 9.16 -12.65
N GLU A 107 6.45 8.14 -12.82
CA GLU A 107 5.98 6.84 -13.30
C GLU A 107 4.92 6.24 -12.37
N GLU A 108 5.11 6.31 -11.06
CA GLU A 108 4.16 5.80 -10.07
C GLU A 108 2.81 6.48 -10.15
N TYR A 109 2.80 7.79 -10.26
CA TYR A 109 1.55 8.56 -10.42
C TYR A 109 0.84 8.22 -11.72
N PHE A 110 1.57 8.17 -12.84
CA PHE A 110 1.03 7.82 -14.15
C PHE A 110 0.43 6.41 -14.15
N CYS A 111 1.14 5.43 -13.62
CA CYS A 111 0.66 4.05 -13.50
C CYS A 111 -0.58 3.94 -12.62
N SER A 112 -0.61 4.64 -11.50
CA SER A 112 -1.75 4.67 -10.59
C SER A 112 -2.99 5.27 -11.26
N ALA A 113 -2.83 6.36 -11.98
CA ALA A 113 -3.91 6.97 -12.74
C ALA A 113 -4.46 6.03 -13.83
N LEU A 114 -3.58 5.36 -14.58
CA LEU A 114 -3.99 4.37 -15.57
C LEU A 114 -4.68 3.15 -14.95
N TYR A 115 -4.21 2.69 -13.80
CA TYR A 115 -4.85 1.60 -13.07
C TYR A 115 -6.29 1.96 -12.68
N THR A 116 -6.50 3.16 -12.15
CA THR A 116 -7.82 3.67 -11.78
C THR A 116 -8.74 3.76 -12.99
N LEU A 117 -8.25 4.31 -14.10
CA LEU A 117 -9.00 4.37 -15.36
C LEU A 117 -9.30 2.97 -15.91
N GLY A 118 -8.34 2.08 -15.85
CA GLY A 118 -8.49 0.69 -16.29
C GLY A 118 -9.56 -0.07 -15.51
N SER A 119 -9.67 0.19 -14.23
CA SER A 119 -10.73 -0.36 -13.38
C SER A 119 -12.12 0.13 -13.82
N GLN A 120 -12.25 1.41 -14.16
CA GLN A 120 -13.51 2.00 -14.61
C GLN A 120 -13.92 1.52 -16.01
N TYR A 121 -12.97 1.27 -16.89
CA TYR A 121 -13.21 0.95 -18.31
C TYR A 121 -12.84 -0.48 -18.70
N GLU A 122 -12.62 -1.36 -17.75
CA GLU A 122 -12.26 -2.78 -17.98
C GLU A 122 -11.00 -2.99 -18.83
N LEU A 123 -10.05 -2.06 -18.78
CA LEU A 123 -8.80 -2.16 -19.55
C LEU A 123 -7.82 -3.24 -19.03
N GLY A 124 -8.05 -3.82 -17.91
CA GLY A 124 -7.58 -5.12 -17.37
C GLY A 124 -6.10 -5.45 -17.32
N SER A 125 -5.21 -4.71 -17.95
CA SER A 125 -3.81 -5.11 -18.13
C SER A 125 -2.79 -4.35 -17.25
N ILE A 126 -3.26 -3.39 -16.47
CA ILE A 126 -2.41 -2.61 -15.55
C ILE A 126 -2.66 -3.12 -14.15
N VAL A 127 -1.64 -3.70 -13.53
CA VAL A 127 -1.76 -4.31 -12.20
C VAL A 127 -0.58 -3.90 -11.32
N PRO A 128 -0.78 -3.78 -9.98
CA PRO A 128 0.34 -3.63 -9.06
C PRO A 128 1.31 -4.80 -9.18
N ASP A 129 2.60 -4.52 -9.30
CA ASP A 129 3.62 -5.54 -9.56
C ASP A 129 4.66 -5.64 -8.44
N LEU A 130 5.32 -4.54 -8.08
CA LEU A 130 6.42 -4.53 -7.12
C LEU A 130 6.24 -3.52 -6.00
N CYS A 131 6.65 -3.94 -4.80
CA CYS A 131 6.93 -3.08 -3.66
C CYS A 131 8.43 -3.08 -3.40
N ARG A 132 9.03 -1.93 -3.18
CA ARG A 132 10.47 -1.77 -3.02
C ARG A 132 10.85 -0.95 -1.79
N ASN A 133 12.02 -1.26 -1.27
CA ASN A 133 12.79 -0.40 -0.38
C ASN A 133 14.24 -0.30 -0.90
N ASP A 134 15.19 0.17 -0.09
CA ASP A 134 16.58 0.36 -0.52
C ASP A 134 17.34 -0.95 -0.77
N THR A 135 16.90 -2.05 -0.16
CA THR A 135 17.62 -3.34 -0.16
C THR A 135 16.87 -4.45 -0.84
N GLU A 136 15.54 -4.37 -0.91
CA GLU A 136 14.66 -5.44 -1.36
C GLU A 136 13.64 -4.98 -2.39
N ALA A 137 13.26 -5.90 -3.25
CA ALA A 137 12.09 -5.79 -4.10
C ALA A 137 11.22 -7.04 -3.90
N GLN A 138 9.93 -6.83 -3.64
CA GLN A 138 8.96 -7.90 -3.41
C GLN A 138 7.84 -7.79 -4.44
N THR A 139 7.47 -8.90 -5.06
CA THR A 139 6.28 -8.90 -5.92
C THR A 139 5.02 -8.74 -5.08
N VAL A 140 4.03 -8.04 -5.59
CA VAL A 140 2.74 -7.89 -4.91
C VAL A 140 2.07 -9.25 -4.71
N LYS A 141 2.25 -10.17 -5.65
CA LYS A 141 1.76 -11.55 -5.51
C LYS A 141 2.36 -12.27 -4.30
N SER A 142 3.68 -12.18 -4.11
CA SER A 142 4.36 -12.76 -2.93
C SER A 142 3.91 -12.09 -1.64
N LEU A 143 3.73 -10.77 -1.67
CA LEU A 143 3.23 -10.00 -0.53
C LEU A 143 1.83 -10.46 -0.13
N CYS A 144 0.93 -10.60 -1.08
CA CYS A 144 -0.43 -11.10 -0.82
C CYS A 144 -0.42 -12.52 -0.26
N SER A 145 0.44 -13.40 -0.79
CA SER A 145 0.60 -14.76 -0.27
C SER A 145 1.14 -14.80 1.15
N TYR A 146 2.07 -13.90 1.46
CA TYR A 146 2.59 -13.75 2.82
C TYR A 146 1.49 -13.28 3.78
N LEU A 147 0.75 -12.25 3.42
CA LEU A 147 -0.31 -11.68 4.26
C LEU A 147 -1.50 -12.65 4.44
N ALA A 148 -1.77 -13.50 3.48
CA ALA A 148 -2.81 -14.51 3.58
C ALA A 148 -2.60 -15.52 4.73
N ARG A 149 -1.38 -15.64 5.26
CA ARG A 149 -1.07 -16.49 6.43
C ARG A 149 -1.70 -15.97 7.72
N PHE A 150 -2.03 -14.69 7.78
CA PHE A 150 -2.62 -14.04 8.95
C PHE A 150 -4.16 -13.98 8.87
N ALA A 151 -4.70 -14.37 7.75
CA ALA A 151 -6.14 -14.36 7.54
C ALA A 151 -6.89 -15.44 8.33
#